data_bc80629de4bd581ed6ad4b247e96a17c
#
_entry.id   bc80629de4bd581ed6ad4b247e96a17c
#
_cell.length_a   1.000
_cell.length_b   1.000
_cell.length_c   1.000
_cell.angle_alpha   90.00
_cell.angle_beta   90.00
_cell.angle_gamma   90.00
#
_symmetry.space_group_name_H-M   'P 1'
#
loop_
_entity.id
_entity.type
_entity.pdbx_description
1 polymer ?
#
loop_
_entity_poly.entity_id
_entity_poly.type
_entity_poly.pdbx_seq_one_letter_code
_entity_poly.pdbx_strand_id
1 'polypeptide(L)'
;MSSGIKEYNELIKTIVNDMVEQKKNENRIIDESESESESESENNVYQDVIPESKTQTQDNRVSFTETKYTEMKTLDNGFLQKYDVKLYGSDKDNYDIINDFLQENQSEEAFYIIDLGEIVKSYNNWIRLMPDVKPFYAVKCNPNPVILEALSELGVNFDCASEKEIRNIIDITNDPSRIIFANPIKMSSKIRFARSNDVDILVFDSEYELFKIKLFHPNAKLILRLAVDDSHSICRFNCKFGSKLNEVEELLTIAKTLRLNIIGFSFHVGSGCLSPEPFYNALADCRQATDIAIKLGFDISIIDIGGGFPGVDKKIRFEDIANRVNDGIRDFFNEENSNKKIQFIAEPGRYFAQKTHTLVINVIGKKVVYDEERNEKINVYYLNEGTYGSFNCIQNDHYEPTLLPFNEQKETCFRSKIFGQSCDSIDVIANDILLPELAIGESLYVENFGSYTLSASSANFNGFTPTSKFKYIFKDQVQN
;
A
#
# COMPACT_ATOMS: atom_id res chain seq x y z
N MET A 1 -8.29 -20.37 26.28
CA MET A 1 -8.45 -18.96 25.87
C MET A 1 -8.59 -17.99 27.04
N SER A 2 -9.21 -18.35 28.17
CA SER A 2 -9.43 -17.41 29.31
C SER A 2 -8.19 -17.09 30.16
N SER A 3 -7.16 -17.95 30.23
CA SER A 3 -5.94 -17.67 31.01
C SER A 3 -5.04 -16.64 30.33
N GLY A 4 -4.82 -16.75 29.03
CA GLY A 4 -3.96 -15.83 28.30
C GLY A 4 -4.48 -14.38 28.23
N ILE A 5 -5.81 -14.19 28.22
CA ILE A 5 -6.40 -12.84 28.27
C ILE A 5 -6.24 -12.24 29.68
N LYS A 6 -6.34 -13.05 30.74
CA LYS A 6 -6.10 -12.58 32.11
C LYS A 6 -4.63 -12.20 32.32
N GLU A 7 -3.71 -13.04 31.90
CA GLU A 7 -2.27 -12.76 31.95
C GLU A 7 -1.88 -11.50 31.16
N TYR A 8 -2.48 -11.30 29.97
CA TYR A 8 -2.33 -10.11 29.16
C TYR A 8 -2.82 -8.84 29.91
N ASN A 9 -4.04 -8.87 30.47
CA ASN A 9 -4.61 -7.73 31.16
C ASN A 9 -3.87 -7.42 32.48
N GLU A 10 -3.37 -8.43 33.20
CA GLU A 10 -2.55 -8.22 34.40
C GLU A 10 -1.19 -7.62 34.05
N LEU A 11 -0.57 -8.04 32.96
CA LEU A 11 0.71 -7.49 32.53
C LEU A 11 0.57 -6.04 32.05
N ILE A 12 -0.48 -5.70 31.30
CA ILE A 12 -0.78 -4.30 30.93
C ILE A 12 -0.97 -3.46 32.20
N LYS A 13 -1.73 -3.93 33.18
CA LYS A 13 -1.90 -3.21 34.46
C LYS A 13 -0.58 -2.99 35.17
N THR A 14 0.30 -3.99 35.18
CA THR A 14 1.61 -3.87 35.81
C THR A 14 2.46 -2.83 35.09
N ILE A 15 2.52 -2.87 33.75
CA ILE A 15 3.27 -1.90 32.94
C ILE A 15 2.73 -0.48 33.12
N VAL A 16 1.40 -0.30 33.09
CA VAL A 16 0.75 1.00 33.31
C VAL A 16 1.02 1.53 34.73
N ASN A 17 0.98 0.68 35.75
CA ASN A 17 1.29 1.06 37.12
C ASN A 17 2.76 1.47 37.29
N ASP A 18 3.68 0.72 36.69
CA ASP A 18 5.12 1.05 36.70
C ASP A 18 5.39 2.39 36.03
N MET A 19 4.70 2.68 34.90
CA MET A 19 4.81 3.97 34.21
C MET A 19 4.24 5.12 35.04
N VAL A 20 3.12 4.92 35.73
CA VAL A 20 2.53 5.93 36.63
C VAL A 20 3.44 6.22 37.81
N GLU A 21 4.09 5.20 38.39
CA GLU A 21 5.07 5.38 39.45
C GLU A 21 6.34 6.12 38.97
N GLN A 22 6.86 5.78 37.77
CA GLN A 22 7.98 6.50 37.19
C GLN A 22 7.66 7.98 36.94
N LYS A 23 6.49 8.29 36.37
CA LYS A 23 6.03 9.68 36.16
C LYS A 23 5.90 10.46 37.48
N LYS A 24 5.42 9.80 38.55
CA LYS A 24 5.36 10.40 39.88
C LYS A 24 6.74 10.68 40.47
N ASN A 25 7.71 9.80 40.24
CA ASN A 25 9.07 9.97 40.72
C ASN A 25 9.82 11.06 39.94
N GLU A 26 9.61 11.15 38.63
CA GLU A 26 10.17 12.22 37.79
C GLU A 26 9.62 13.61 38.21
N ASN A 27 8.30 13.72 38.43
CA ASN A 27 7.69 14.98 38.89
C ASN A 27 8.17 15.33 40.32
N ARG A 28 8.42 14.36 41.17
CA ARG A 28 8.96 14.60 42.50
C ARG A 28 10.41 15.10 42.48
N ILE A 29 11.23 14.61 41.57
CA ILE A 29 12.61 15.06 41.35
C ILE A 29 12.60 16.51 40.81
N ILE A 30 11.65 16.88 39.94
CA ILE A 30 11.50 18.24 39.42
C ILE A 30 11.06 19.17 40.53
N ASP A 31 10.06 18.81 41.34
CA ASP A 31 9.59 19.59 42.50
C ASP A 31 10.69 19.76 43.57
N GLU A 32 11.51 18.73 43.82
CA GLU A 32 12.67 18.79 44.73
C GLU A 32 13.80 19.66 44.15
N SER A 33 14.03 19.66 42.84
CA SER A 33 15.04 20.52 42.19
C SER A 33 14.64 22.01 42.10
N GLU A 34 13.33 22.29 42.01
CA GLU A 34 12.83 23.67 42.07
C GLU A 34 12.85 24.25 43.49
N SER A 35 12.73 23.39 44.52
CA SER A 35 12.82 23.83 45.92
C SER A 35 14.26 24.04 46.43
N GLU A 36 15.27 23.46 45.78
CA GLU A 36 16.70 23.62 46.12
C GLU A 36 17.38 24.78 45.38
N SER A 37 16.74 25.44 44.39
CA SER A 37 17.33 26.52 43.62
C SER A 37 17.27 27.90 44.28
N GLU A 38 16.75 28.05 45.52
CA GLU A 38 16.72 29.30 46.28
C GLU A 38 17.76 29.44 47.40
N SER A 39 18.72 28.54 47.56
CA SER A 39 19.82 28.74 48.54
C SER A 39 21.17 28.19 48.05
N GLU A 40 22.12 29.14 48.00
CA GLU A 40 23.57 28.97 48.09
C GLU A 40 24.36 28.73 46.80
N SER A 41 25.03 29.79 46.42
CA SER A 41 26.36 29.82 45.76
C SER A 41 27.44 29.25 46.70
N GLU A 42 28.25 28.35 46.19
CA GLU A 42 29.71 28.23 46.34
C GLU A 42 30.23 26.77 46.32
N ASN A 43 31.14 26.52 45.37
CA ASN A 43 32.28 25.58 45.42
C ASN A 43 32.08 24.14 45.94
N ASN A 44 32.18 23.15 45.03
CA ASN A 44 33.32 22.20 45.12
C ASN A 44 33.39 21.22 43.97
N VAL A 45 34.60 21.04 43.47
CA VAL A 45 35.06 20.03 42.54
C VAL A 45 35.09 18.69 43.26
N TYR A 46 34.41 17.67 42.75
CA TYR A 46 34.76 16.28 42.96
C TYR A 46 34.56 15.47 41.68
N GLN A 47 35.68 14.92 41.20
CA GLN A 47 35.71 13.83 40.24
C GLN A 47 35.23 12.56 40.97
N ASP A 48 34.23 11.91 40.43
CA ASP A 48 33.98 10.52 40.75
C ASP A 48 33.73 9.70 39.47
N VAL A 49 34.53 8.65 39.40
CA VAL A 49 34.68 7.65 38.35
C VAL A 49 33.42 6.79 38.31
N ILE A 50 32.70 6.83 37.21
CA ILE A 50 31.61 5.89 36.92
C ILE A 50 32.23 4.71 36.15
N PRO A 51 32.02 3.44 36.57
CA PRO A 51 32.51 2.30 35.82
C PRO A 51 31.79 2.14 34.50
N GLU A 52 32.53 2.05 33.41
CA GLU A 52 32.05 1.72 32.08
C GLU A 52 31.30 0.38 32.08
N SER A 53 29.99 0.41 32.05
CA SER A 53 29.20 -0.74 31.60
C SER A 53 29.32 -0.81 30.07
N LYS A 54 29.95 -1.85 29.56
CA LYS A 54 30.00 -2.19 28.16
C LYS A 54 28.56 -2.42 27.67
N THR A 55 27.92 -1.36 27.18
CA THR A 55 26.75 -1.44 26.37
C THR A 55 27.16 -1.99 25.02
N GLN A 56 26.77 -3.22 24.72
CA GLN A 56 26.77 -3.72 23.34
C GLN A 56 25.88 -2.79 22.54
N THR A 57 26.50 -1.92 21.75
CA THR A 57 25.80 -1.18 20.69
C THR A 57 25.31 -2.21 19.67
N GLN A 58 24.04 -2.60 19.77
CA GLN A 58 23.37 -3.27 18.66
C GLN A 58 23.46 -2.35 17.45
N ASP A 59 24.02 -2.85 16.36
CA ASP A 59 24.08 -2.14 15.09
C ASP A 59 22.64 -1.99 14.56
N ASN A 60 22.05 -0.82 14.78
CA ASN A 60 20.67 -0.50 14.42
C ASN A 60 20.49 -0.19 12.93
N ARG A 61 21.53 -0.46 12.13
CA ARG A 61 21.43 -0.24 10.67
C ARG A 61 20.47 -1.23 10.06
N VAL A 62 19.36 -0.74 9.55
CA VAL A 62 18.57 -1.46 8.55
C VAL A 62 19.38 -1.40 7.26
N SER A 63 20.26 -2.37 7.01
CA SER A 63 20.91 -2.49 5.73
C SER A 63 19.92 -3.14 4.75
N PHE A 64 19.03 -2.34 4.20
CA PHE A 64 18.53 -2.69 2.88
C PHE A 64 19.73 -2.58 1.95
N THR A 65 20.02 -3.62 1.17
CA THR A 65 21.12 -3.63 0.19
C THR A 65 21.17 -2.28 -0.51
N GLU A 66 22.33 -1.60 -0.45
CA GLU A 66 22.56 -0.32 -1.13
C GLU A 66 22.54 -0.51 -2.66
N THR A 67 21.37 -0.83 -3.19
CA THR A 67 21.17 -0.79 -4.64
C THR A 67 20.92 0.66 -4.97
N LYS A 68 21.89 1.35 -5.55
CA LYS A 68 21.65 2.61 -6.24
C LYS A 68 20.65 2.31 -7.35
N TYR A 69 19.43 2.77 -7.19
CA TYR A 69 18.37 2.66 -8.20
C TYR A 69 18.64 3.62 -9.35
N THR A 70 19.74 3.41 -10.10
CA THR A 70 20.16 4.28 -11.20
C THR A 70 20.12 3.59 -12.55
N GLU A 71 19.85 2.28 -12.59
CA GLU A 71 19.81 1.52 -13.83
C GLU A 71 18.39 1.12 -14.19
N MET A 72 18.00 1.40 -15.42
CA MET A 72 16.78 0.86 -16.01
C MET A 72 16.86 -0.66 -16.03
N LYS A 73 15.78 -1.32 -15.62
CA LYS A 73 15.69 -2.77 -15.57
C LYS A 73 14.63 -3.28 -16.52
N THR A 74 14.73 -4.55 -16.85
CA THR A 74 13.70 -5.32 -17.55
C THR A 74 13.61 -6.72 -16.97
N LEU A 75 12.58 -7.46 -17.33
CA LEU A 75 12.44 -8.88 -17.00
C LEU A 75 13.28 -9.71 -17.96
N ASP A 76 13.94 -10.75 -17.46
CA ASP A 76 14.78 -11.60 -18.29
C ASP A 76 13.96 -12.66 -19.06
N ASN A 77 14.59 -13.30 -20.05
CA ASN A 77 13.95 -14.31 -20.86
C ASN A 77 13.55 -15.57 -20.05
N GLY A 78 14.26 -15.89 -18.98
CA GLY A 78 13.95 -17.02 -18.11
C GLY A 78 12.62 -16.80 -17.39
N PHE A 79 12.40 -15.60 -16.87
CA PHE A 79 11.14 -15.20 -16.29
C PHE A 79 9.99 -15.25 -17.29
N LEU A 80 10.18 -14.69 -18.50
CA LEU A 80 9.13 -14.66 -19.53
C LEU A 80 8.75 -16.08 -19.98
N GLN A 81 9.72 -16.97 -20.13
CA GLN A 81 9.47 -18.39 -20.47
C GLN A 81 8.77 -19.16 -19.34
N LYS A 82 9.14 -18.90 -18.09
CA LYS A 82 8.51 -19.55 -16.90
C LYS A 82 7.00 -19.38 -16.87
N TYR A 83 6.52 -18.23 -17.32
CA TYR A 83 5.10 -17.86 -17.27
C TYR A 83 4.40 -17.88 -18.63
N ASP A 84 5.02 -18.49 -19.65
CA ASP A 84 4.48 -18.57 -21.02
C ASP A 84 4.00 -17.18 -21.52
N VAL A 85 4.85 -16.17 -21.32
CA VAL A 85 4.53 -14.78 -21.65
C VAL A 85 4.62 -14.59 -23.16
N LYS A 86 3.52 -14.14 -23.78
CA LYS A 86 3.53 -13.79 -25.21
C LYS A 86 4.16 -12.44 -25.44
N LEU A 87 5.05 -12.37 -26.41
CA LEU A 87 5.71 -11.13 -26.81
C LEU A 87 4.94 -10.43 -27.93
N TYR A 88 4.71 -9.14 -27.76
CA TYR A 88 4.07 -8.28 -28.76
C TYR A 88 4.95 -7.07 -29.07
N GLY A 89 5.03 -6.70 -30.35
CA GLY A 89 5.66 -5.46 -30.76
C GLY A 89 4.89 -4.23 -30.31
N SER A 90 5.55 -3.08 -30.24
CA SER A 90 4.93 -1.81 -29.85
C SER A 90 3.86 -1.31 -30.83
N ASP A 91 3.83 -1.83 -32.04
CA ASP A 91 2.84 -1.54 -33.09
C ASP A 91 1.48 -2.20 -32.86
N LYS A 92 1.41 -3.22 -31.99
CA LYS A 92 0.17 -3.91 -31.65
C LYS A 92 -0.64 -3.12 -30.63
N ASP A 93 -1.89 -2.83 -30.92
CA ASP A 93 -2.81 -2.22 -29.96
C ASP A 93 -3.55 -3.28 -29.10
N ASN A 94 -4.38 -2.83 -28.16
CA ASN A 94 -5.14 -3.74 -27.31
C ASN A 94 -6.19 -4.54 -28.10
N TYR A 95 -6.73 -3.97 -29.19
CA TYR A 95 -7.68 -4.66 -30.04
C TYR A 95 -7.04 -5.89 -30.71
N ASP A 96 -5.86 -5.70 -31.33
CA ASP A 96 -5.11 -6.80 -31.93
C ASP A 96 -4.83 -7.93 -30.95
N ILE A 97 -4.35 -7.55 -29.75
CA ILE A 97 -3.97 -8.49 -28.68
C ILE A 97 -5.20 -9.27 -28.19
N ILE A 98 -6.32 -8.57 -27.93
CA ILE A 98 -7.58 -9.20 -27.51
C ILE A 98 -8.07 -10.14 -28.59
N ASN A 99 -8.03 -9.73 -29.87
CA ASN A 99 -8.47 -10.53 -30.99
C ASN A 99 -7.69 -11.84 -31.09
N ASP A 100 -6.38 -11.80 -30.94
CA ASP A 100 -5.53 -13.01 -30.94
C ASP A 100 -5.99 -14.01 -29.86
N PHE A 101 -6.27 -13.53 -28.64
CA PHE A 101 -6.74 -14.43 -27.56
C PHE A 101 -8.18 -14.90 -27.76
N LEU A 102 -9.07 -14.11 -28.32
CA LEU A 102 -10.46 -14.52 -28.63
C LEU A 102 -10.49 -15.59 -29.73
N GLN A 103 -9.61 -15.49 -30.72
CA GLN A 103 -9.48 -16.52 -31.76
C GLN A 103 -8.91 -17.86 -31.23
N GLU A 104 -7.99 -17.78 -30.26
CA GLU A 104 -7.41 -19.00 -29.64
C GLU A 104 -8.37 -19.67 -28.63
N ASN A 105 -9.22 -18.90 -27.98
CA ASN A 105 -10.12 -19.35 -26.91
C ASN A 105 -11.58 -19.30 -27.38
N GLN A 106 -12.17 -20.44 -27.64
CA GLN A 106 -13.62 -20.56 -27.86
C GLN A 106 -14.43 -20.58 -26.54
N SER A 107 -13.84 -20.09 -25.45
CA SER A 107 -14.48 -20.08 -24.13
C SER A 107 -15.29 -18.81 -23.93
N GLU A 108 -16.51 -18.98 -23.43
CA GLU A 108 -17.39 -17.85 -23.05
C GLU A 108 -16.99 -17.21 -21.69
N GLU A 109 -15.94 -17.74 -21.01
CA GLU A 109 -15.53 -17.23 -19.70
C GLU A 109 -14.69 -15.97 -19.80
N ALA A 110 -14.89 -15.06 -18.85
CA ALA A 110 -14.08 -13.87 -18.71
C ALA A 110 -12.61 -14.22 -18.46
N PHE A 111 -11.69 -13.37 -18.93
CA PHE A 111 -10.26 -13.52 -18.69
C PHE A 111 -9.56 -12.17 -18.61
N TYR A 112 -8.39 -12.18 -17.95
CA TYR A 112 -7.51 -11.03 -17.91
C TYR A 112 -6.33 -11.19 -18.86
N ILE A 113 -5.99 -10.12 -19.56
CA ILE A 113 -4.70 -9.93 -20.21
C ILE A 113 -3.85 -9.07 -19.27
N ILE A 114 -2.65 -9.55 -18.93
CA ILE A 114 -1.74 -8.90 -17.99
C ILE A 114 -0.47 -8.54 -18.73
N ASP A 115 -0.26 -7.25 -18.97
CA ASP A 115 0.95 -6.72 -19.62
C ASP A 115 2.03 -6.45 -18.57
N LEU A 116 3.05 -7.30 -18.54
CA LEU A 116 4.21 -7.16 -17.67
C LEU A 116 5.16 -6.04 -18.10
N GLY A 117 5.08 -5.60 -19.36
CA GLY A 117 5.81 -4.44 -19.85
C GLY A 117 5.40 -3.15 -19.15
N GLU A 118 4.12 -3.01 -18.77
CA GLU A 118 3.65 -1.86 -17.98
C GLU A 118 4.22 -1.83 -16.54
N ILE A 119 4.54 -3.00 -15.93
CA ILE A 119 5.25 -3.06 -14.65
C ILE A 119 6.68 -2.50 -14.81
N VAL A 120 7.38 -2.97 -15.81
CA VAL A 120 8.76 -2.52 -16.13
C VAL A 120 8.79 -1.02 -16.38
N LYS A 121 7.85 -0.52 -17.17
CA LYS A 121 7.72 0.92 -17.47
C LYS A 121 7.44 1.75 -16.22
N SER A 122 6.52 1.29 -15.38
CA SER A 122 6.20 1.96 -14.11
C SER A 122 7.41 1.98 -13.17
N TYR A 123 8.15 0.87 -13.06
CA TYR A 123 9.38 0.79 -12.27
C TYR A 123 10.43 1.79 -12.76
N ASN A 124 10.76 1.78 -14.05
CA ASN A 124 11.76 2.66 -14.61
C ASN A 124 11.38 4.15 -14.49
N ASN A 125 10.07 4.47 -14.64
CA ASN A 125 9.57 5.82 -14.42
C ASN A 125 9.65 6.25 -12.94
N TRP A 126 9.38 5.34 -11.99
CA TRP A 126 9.57 5.59 -10.55
C TRP A 126 11.01 5.96 -10.24
N ILE A 127 11.96 5.12 -10.67
CA ILE A 127 13.39 5.34 -10.41
C ILE A 127 13.89 6.64 -11.04
N ARG A 128 13.39 7.00 -12.21
CA ARG A 128 13.74 8.26 -12.88
C ARG A 128 13.25 9.50 -12.13
N LEU A 129 12.02 9.44 -11.58
CA LEU A 129 11.38 10.61 -10.96
C LEU A 129 11.61 10.71 -9.45
N MET A 130 11.77 9.59 -8.76
CA MET A 130 12.00 9.51 -7.30
C MET A 130 13.16 8.54 -6.97
N PRO A 131 14.41 8.84 -7.39
CA PRO A 131 15.55 7.93 -7.23
C PRO A 131 15.91 7.67 -5.76
N ASP A 132 15.58 8.58 -4.85
CA ASP A 132 15.88 8.48 -3.42
C ASP A 132 14.76 7.80 -2.62
N VAL A 133 13.63 7.43 -3.25
CA VAL A 133 12.48 6.80 -2.59
C VAL A 133 12.33 5.36 -3.06
N LYS A 134 12.59 4.40 -2.17
CA LYS A 134 12.46 2.97 -2.48
C LYS A 134 11.00 2.53 -2.47
N PRO A 135 10.50 1.87 -3.52
CA PRO A 135 9.13 1.37 -3.55
C PRO A 135 9.00 0.06 -2.75
N PHE A 136 7.98 -0.02 -1.90
CA PHE A 136 7.47 -1.20 -1.22
C PHE A 136 6.06 -1.46 -1.75
N TYR A 137 5.92 -2.38 -2.68
CA TYR A 137 4.64 -2.63 -3.33
C TYR A 137 3.57 -3.06 -2.33
N ALA A 138 2.42 -2.37 -2.33
CA ALA A 138 1.28 -2.70 -1.49
C ALA A 138 0.56 -3.95 -2.02
N VAL A 139 0.88 -5.13 -1.46
CA VAL A 139 0.40 -6.44 -1.93
C VAL A 139 -1.14 -6.52 -1.98
N LYS A 140 -1.82 -5.86 -1.05
CA LYS A 140 -3.29 -5.75 -0.99
C LYS A 140 -3.94 -5.20 -2.27
N CYS A 141 -3.19 -4.44 -3.06
CA CYS A 141 -3.69 -3.86 -4.30
C CYS A 141 -3.96 -4.92 -5.37
N ASN A 142 -2.99 -5.81 -5.59
CA ASN A 142 -3.11 -6.95 -6.48
C ASN A 142 -2.10 -8.04 -6.08
N PRO A 143 -2.55 -9.15 -5.47
CA PRO A 143 -1.69 -10.23 -5.00
C PRO A 143 -1.40 -11.31 -6.06
N ASN A 144 -1.54 -11.02 -7.36
CA ASN A 144 -1.22 -11.97 -8.43
C ASN A 144 0.25 -12.41 -8.33
N PRO A 145 0.55 -13.72 -8.22
CA PRO A 145 1.91 -14.21 -7.97
C PRO A 145 2.92 -13.77 -9.04
N VAL A 146 2.51 -13.70 -10.31
CA VAL A 146 3.40 -13.31 -11.41
C VAL A 146 3.77 -11.82 -11.32
N ILE A 147 2.83 -10.98 -10.90
CA ILE A 147 3.11 -9.55 -10.63
C ILE A 147 4.06 -9.40 -9.46
N LEU A 148 3.83 -10.13 -8.36
CA LEU A 148 4.69 -10.07 -7.18
C LEU A 148 6.12 -10.52 -7.51
N GLU A 149 6.26 -11.60 -8.28
CA GLU A 149 7.57 -12.09 -8.71
C GLU A 149 8.23 -11.12 -9.70
N ALA A 150 7.50 -10.56 -10.67
CA ALA A 150 8.02 -9.54 -11.59
C ALA A 150 8.56 -8.31 -10.84
N LEU A 151 7.81 -7.80 -9.86
CA LEU A 151 8.25 -6.70 -9.01
C LEU A 151 9.47 -7.10 -8.17
N SER A 152 9.52 -8.33 -7.68
CA SER A 152 10.67 -8.86 -6.94
C SER A 152 11.94 -8.88 -7.79
N GLU A 153 11.86 -9.35 -9.04
CA GLU A 153 12.98 -9.36 -10.00
C GLU A 153 13.49 -7.93 -10.29
N LEU A 154 12.60 -6.97 -10.37
CA LEU A 154 12.97 -5.56 -10.50
C LEU A 154 13.59 -4.97 -9.21
N GLY A 155 13.53 -5.69 -8.08
CA GLY A 155 14.10 -5.25 -6.79
C GLY A 155 13.15 -4.38 -5.97
N VAL A 156 11.86 -4.39 -6.26
CA VAL A 156 10.81 -3.74 -5.44
C VAL A 156 10.60 -4.55 -4.16
N ASN A 157 10.51 -3.87 -3.02
CA ASN A 157 10.16 -4.47 -1.74
C ASN A 157 8.64 -4.50 -1.54
N PHE A 158 8.14 -4.94 -0.36
CA PHE A 158 6.71 -5.22 -0.20
C PHE A 158 6.13 -4.68 1.10
N ASP A 159 5.00 -3.95 0.99
CA ASP A 159 4.07 -3.65 2.08
C ASP A 159 3.07 -4.81 2.21
N CYS A 160 3.12 -5.50 3.36
CA CYS A 160 2.22 -6.60 3.70
C CYS A 160 1.31 -6.20 4.87
N ALA A 161 0.01 -6.45 4.71
CA ALA A 161 -1.00 -6.17 5.74
C ALA A 161 -1.44 -7.43 6.51
N SER A 162 -1.04 -8.63 6.08
CA SER A 162 -1.51 -9.90 6.64
C SER A 162 -0.46 -11.01 6.61
N GLU A 163 -0.67 -12.05 7.43
CA GLU A 163 0.15 -13.26 7.41
C GLU A 163 0.19 -13.91 6.02
N LYS A 164 -0.94 -13.94 5.31
CA LYS A 164 -1.00 -14.54 3.97
C LYS A 164 -0.10 -13.79 2.98
N GLU A 165 -0.13 -12.47 3.02
CA GLU A 165 0.74 -11.65 2.17
C GLU A 165 2.20 -11.85 2.53
N ILE A 166 2.56 -11.85 3.82
CA ILE A 166 3.92 -12.12 4.29
C ILE A 166 4.42 -13.48 3.79
N ARG A 167 3.61 -14.55 3.91
CA ARG A 167 3.97 -15.89 3.40
C ARG A 167 4.24 -15.86 1.90
N ASN A 168 3.34 -15.27 1.13
CA ASN A 168 3.50 -15.18 -0.32
C ASN A 168 4.82 -14.49 -0.71
N ILE A 169 5.19 -13.42 0.01
CA ILE A 169 6.42 -12.69 -0.29
C ILE A 169 7.67 -13.48 0.17
N ILE A 170 7.62 -14.13 1.31
CA ILE A 170 8.72 -15.00 1.76
C ILE A 170 8.93 -16.15 0.75
N ASP A 171 7.85 -16.78 0.28
CA ASP A 171 7.92 -17.86 -0.71
C ASP A 171 8.55 -17.42 -2.05
N ILE A 172 8.32 -16.15 -2.45
CA ILE A 172 8.88 -15.58 -3.68
C ILE A 172 10.33 -15.11 -3.49
N THR A 173 10.62 -14.41 -2.39
CA THR A 173 11.89 -13.70 -2.22
C THR A 173 12.92 -14.47 -1.41
N ASN A 174 12.47 -15.39 -0.57
CA ASN A 174 13.26 -16.03 0.49
C ASN A 174 14.04 -15.01 1.37
N ASP A 175 13.53 -13.77 1.46
CA ASP A 175 14.17 -12.66 2.16
C ASP A 175 13.14 -11.82 2.93
N PRO A 176 12.94 -12.06 4.25
CA PRO A 176 12.00 -11.31 5.07
C PRO A 176 12.40 -9.83 5.26
N SER A 177 13.66 -9.46 5.02
CA SER A 177 14.11 -8.07 5.13
C SER A 177 13.48 -7.15 4.07
N ARG A 178 12.90 -7.73 3.02
CA ARG A 178 12.17 -7.02 1.95
C ARG A 178 10.72 -6.68 2.32
N ILE A 179 10.31 -6.99 3.56
CA ILE A 179 8.91 -6.86 3.99
C ILE A 179 8.79 -5.81 5.09
N ILE A 180 7.81 -4.93 4.95
CA ILE A 180 7.26 -4.11 6.03
C ILE A 180 5.86 -4.64 6.39
N PHE A 181 5.60 -4.89 7.68
CA PHE A 181 4.27 -5.24 8.16
C PHE A 181 3.50 -3.96 8.49
N ALA A 182 2.90 -3.35 7.46
CA ALA A 182 2.40 -1.98 7.50
C ALA A 182 0.99 -1.82 8.12
N ASN A 183 0.28 -2.90 8.44
CA ASN A 183 -1.01 -2.78 9.15
C ASN A 183 -0.78 -2.27 10.59
N PRO A 184 -1.26 -1.06 10.98
CA PRO A 184 -0.99 -0.50 12.30
C PRO A 184 -1.56 -1.34 13.45
N ILE A 185 -2.66 -2.06 13.25
CA ILE A 185 -3.31 -2.88 14.27
C ILE A 185 -3.28 -4.35 13.87
N LYS A 186 -2.59 -5.17 14.65
CA LYS A 186 -2.33 -6.58 14.35
C LYS A 186 -2.84 -7.50 15.47
N MET A 187 -3.35 -8.68 15.11
CA MET A 187 -3.60 -9.73 16.11
C MET A 187 -2.28 -10.21 16.71
N SER A 188 -2.27 -10.52 18.01
CA SER A 188 -1.08 -11.01 18.72
C SER A 188 -0.45 -12.25 18.08
N SER A 189 -1.26 -13.14 17.48
CA SER A 189 -0.78 -14.30 16.72
C SER A 189 0.01 -13.88 15.48
N LYS A 190 -0.37 -12.77 14.82
CA LYS A 190 0.30 -12.29 13.62
C LYS A 190 1.61 -11.56 13.95
N ILE A 191 1.70 -10.91 15.12
CA ILE A 191 2.95 -10.35 15.64
C ILE A 191 3.95 -11.48 15.94
N ARG A 192 3.49 -12.57 16.60
CA ARG A 192 4.32 -13.75 16.83
C ARG A 192 4.75 -14.41 15.52
N PHE A 193 3.86 -14.49 14.55
CA PHE A 193 4.18 -15.01 13.21
C PHE A 193 5.27 -14.18 12.52
N ALA A 194 5.16 -12.84 12.53
CA ALA A 194 6.19 -11.94 11.99
C ALA A 194 7.55 -12.22 12.63
N ARG A 195 7.61 -12.28 13.98
CA ARG A 195 8.82 -12.63 14.71
C ARG A 195 9.41 -13.97 14.30
N SER A 196 8.57 -15.01 14.16
CA SER A 196 9.03 -16.37 13.83
C SER A 196 9.54 -16.50 12.40
N ASN A 197 9.32 -15.50 11.56
CA ASN A 197 9.75 -15.44 10.16
C ASN A 197 10.67 -14.25 9.88
N ASP A 198 11.28 -13.68 10.94
CA ASP A 198 12.27 -12.60 10.87
C ASP A 198 11.76 -11.33 10.13
N VAL A 199 10.43 -11.09 10.15
CA VAL A 199 9.84 -9.85 9.66
C VAL A 199 9.86 -8.85 10.79
N ASP A 200 10.88 -8.01 10.80
CA ASP A 200 11.24 -7.15 11.94
C ASP A 200 10.63 -5.75 11.88
N ILE A 201 10.27 -5.25 10.69
CA ILE A 201 9.74 -3.88 10.54
C ILE A 201 8.23 -3.90 10.67
N LEU A 202 7.71 -3.27 11.73
CA LEU A 202 6.28 -3.21 12.04
C LEU A 202 5.82 -1.76 12.19
N VAL A 203 4.65 -1.46 11.60
CA VAL A 203 3.98 -0.16 11.77
C VAL A 203 3.02 -0.23 12.95
N PHE A 204 2.91 0.86 13.71
CA PHE A 204 1.94 1.04 14.80
C PHE A 204 1.42 2.48 14.85
N ASP A 205 0.30 2.71 15.57
CA ASP A 205 -0.29 4.04 15.75
C ASP A 205 -0.97 4.22 17.12
N SER A 206 -0.71 3.34 18.08
CA SER A 206 -1.36 3.38 19.40
C SER A 206 -0.53 2.72 20.49
N GLU A 207 -0.76 3.13 21.75
CA GLU A 207 -0.09 2.57 22.93
C GLU A 207 -0.38 1.07 23.12
N TYR A 208 -1.63 0.66 22.84
CA TYR A 208 -2.02 -0.75 23.00
C TYR A 208 -1.30 -1.66 21.99
N GLU A 209 -0.94 -1.14 20.82
CA GLU A 209 -0.13 -1.88 19.86
C GLU A 209 1.32 -2.01 20.37
N LEU A 210 1.89 -0.97 20.99
CA LEU A 210 3.20 -1.03 21.63
C LEU A 210 3.27 -2.11 22.73
N PHE A 211 2.24 -2.22 23.56
CA PHE A 211 2.18 -3.28 24.59
C PHE A 211 2.15 -4.68 23.97
N LYS A 212 1.37 -4.89 22.92
CA LYS A 212 1.35 -6.18 22.20
C LYS A 212 2.69 -6.50 21.57
N ILE A 213 3.33 -5.52 20.93
CA ILE A 213 4.64 -5.69 20.31
C ILE A 213 5.68 -6.01 21.38
N LYS A 214 5.68 -5.31 22.51
CA LYS A 214 6.58 -5.61 23.63
C LYS A 214 6.49 -7.06 24.09
N LEU A 215 5.30 -7.62 24.13
CA LEU A 215 5.06 -9.01 24.55
C LEU A 215 5.49 -10.03 23.50
N PHE A 216 5.20 -9.77 22.24
CA PHE A 216 5.24 -10.81 21.22
C PHE A 216 6.39 -10.66 20.22
N HIS A 217 6.95 -9.45 20.08
CA HIS A 217 8.10 -9.15 19.21
C HIS A 217 8.95 -8.01 19.77
N PRO A 218 9.56 -8.16 20.96
CA PRO A 218 10.23 -7.07 21.69
C PRO A 218 11.42 -6.45 20.96
N ASN A 219 11.99 -7.13 19.96
CA ASN A 219 13.12 -6.66 19.17
C ASN A 219 12.71 -6.08 17.82
N ALA A 220 11.41 -5.90 17.58
CA ALA A 220 10.93 -5.31 16.34
C ALA A 220 11.45 -3.88 16.15
N LYS A 221 11.64 -3.50 14.90
CA LYS A 221 11.97 -2.16 14.43
C LYS A 221 10.65 -1.46 14.09
N LEU A 222 10.34 -0.37 14.79
CA LEU A 222 8.99 0.19 14.77
C LEU A 222 8.94 1.49 14.00
N ILE A 223 7.88 1.64 13.23
CA ILE A 223 7.52 2.85 12.49
C ILE A 223 6.19 3.37 13.02
N LEU A 224 6.17 4.60 13.54
CA LEU A 224 4.95 5.26 14.00
C LEU A 224 4.23 5.90 12.83
N ARG A 225 2.97 5.47 12.59
CA ARG A 225 2.13 6.07 11.56
C ARG A 225 1.47 7.35 12.07
N LEU A 226 1.66 8.44 11.32
CA LEU A 226 1.05 9.75 11.58
C LEU A 226 -0.29 9.88 10.84
N ALA A 227 -1.25 10.55 11.47
CA ALA A 227 -2.45 11.04 10.83
C ALA A 227 -2.13 12.34 10.08
N VAL A 228 -2.43 12.37 8.79
CA VAL A 228 -2.15 13.52 7.91
C VAL A 228 -3.42 13.93 7.16
N ASP A 229 -3.43 15.09 6.50
CA ASP A 229 -4.60 15.50 5.72
C ASP A 229 -4.79 14.58 4.50
N ASP A 230 -5.89 13.82 4.50
CA ASP A 230 -6.34 12.97 3.40
C ASP A 230 -7.61 13.48 2.70
N SER A 231 -7.97 14.75 2.92
CA SER A 231 -9.19 15.38 2.37
C SER A 231 -9.21 15.43 0.84
N HIS A 232 -8.04 15.40 0.22
CA HIS A 232 -7.86 15.40 -1.24
C HIS A 232 -7.94 14.02 -1.87
N SER A 233 -8.22 12.97 -1.08
CA SER A 233 -8.26 11.58 -1.55
C SER A 233 -9.67 11.04 -1.69
N ILE A 234 -9.85 10.14 -2.68
CA ILE A 234 -11.12 9.46 -2.91
C ILE A 234 -11.43 8.54 -1.73
N CYS A 235 -10.45 7.69 -1.32
CA CYS A 235 -10.59 6.83 -0.15
C CYS A 235 -9.72 7.38 1.00
N ARG A 236 -10.38 7.84 2.07
CA ARG A 236 -9.74 8.43 3.26
C ARG A 236 -9.49 7.39 4.34
N PHE A 237 -8.33 7.46 5.00
CA PHE A 237 -7.91 6.47 5.99
C PHE A 237 -7.73 7.04 7.40
N ASN A 238 -7.62 8.35 7.56
CA ASN A 238 -7.36 9.00 8.86
C ASN A 238 -8.50 8.88 9.87
N CYS A 239 -9.70 8.51 9.42
CA CYS A 239 -10.80 8.16 10.34
C CYS A 239 -10.54 6.87 11.11
N LYS A 240 -9.56 6.05 10.68
CA LYS A 240 -9.28 4.73 11.24
C LYS A 240 -7.85 4.57 11.75
N PHE A 241 -6.88 5.22 11.14
CA PHE A 241 -5.46 5.01 11.38
C PHE A 241 -4.68 6.32 11.53
N GLY A 242 -3.57 6.22 12.26
CA GLY A 242 -2.59 7.27 12.44
C GLY A 242 -2.77 8.06 13.74
N SER A 243 -1.65 8.38 14.38
CA SER A 243 -1.57 9.22 15.57
C SER A 243 -1.41 10.68 15.16
N LYS A 244 -2.05 11.59 15.88
CA LYS A 244 -1.88 13.02 15.66
C LYS A 244 -0.50 13.47 16.10
N LEU A 245 0.01 14.55 15.52
CA LEU A 245 1.33 15.08 15.84
C LEU A 245 1.52 15.43 17.32
N ASN A 246 0.46 15.92 17.99
CA ASN A 246 0.47 16.23 19.42
C ASN A 246 0.46 14.98 20.34
N GLU A 247 0.23 13.78 19.81
CA GLU A 247 0.26 12.51 20.55
C GLU A 247 1.62 11.80 20.42
N VAL A 248 2.48 12.27 19.49
CA VAL A 248 3.76 11.63 19.15
C VAL A 248 4.69 11.52 20.35
N GLU A 249 4.87 12.62 21.09
CA GLU A 249 5.79 12.66 22.24
C GLU A 249 5.38 11.66 23.34
N GLU A 250 4.08 11.55 23.61
CA GLU A 250 3.56 10.58 24.58
C GLU A 250 3.81 9.15 24.14
N LEU A 251 3.48 8.80 22.87
CA LEU A 251 3.70 7.45 22.33
C LEU A 251 5.19 7.07 22.30
N LEU A 252 6.06 8.00 21.95
CA LEU A 252 7.50 7.79 21.98
C LEU A 252 8.03 7.61 23.40
N THR A 253 7.51 8.34 24.39
CA THR A 253 7.86 8.18 25.81
C THR A 253 7.45 6.79 26.31
N ILE A 254 6.26 6.31 25.94
CA ILE A 254 5.81 4.95 26.24
C ILE A 254 6.77 3.93 25.60
N ALA A 255 7.09 4.09 24.32
CA ALA A 255 8.00 3.19 23.60
C ALA A 255 9.38 3.15 24.27
N LYS A 256 9.93 4.30 24.71
CA LYS A 256 11.20 4.41 25.44
C LYS A 256 11.14 3.65 26.77
N THR A 257 10.08 3.85 27.56
CA THR A 257 9.85 3.13 28.83
C THR A 257 9.79 1.61 28.62
N LEU A 258 9.14 1.18 27.53
CA LEU A 258 9.07 -0.23 27.14
C LEU A 258 10.38 -0.74 26.51
N ARG A 259 11.38 0.10 26.30
CA ARG A 259 12.64 -0.23 25.61
C ARG A 259 12.37 -0.86 24.23
N LEU A 260 11.49 -0.23 23.46
CA LEU A 260 11.20 -0.59 22.07
C LEU A 260 12.02 0.28 21.13
N ASN A 261 12.34 -0.25 19.97
CA ASN A 261 13.19 0.40 18.99
C ASN A 261 12.33 1.13 17.94
N ILE A 262 12.19 2.45 18.09
CA ILE A 262 11.56 3.29 17.07
C ILE A 262 12.61 3.71 16.05
N ILE A 263 12.40 3.36 14.79
CA ILE A 263 13.33 3.62 13.69
C ILE A 263 12.81 4.64 12.68
N GLY A 264 11.53 5.02 12.75
CA GLY A 264 10.97 5.91 11.73
C GLY A 264 9.52 6.30 11.93
N PHE A 265 9.05 7.05 10.95
CA PHE A 265 7.67 7.51 10.85
C PHE A 265 7.09 7.14 9.49
N SER A 266 5.77 6.94 9.44
CA SER A 266 5.03 6.76 8.20
C SER A 266 3.80 7.64 8.15
N PHE A 267 3.31 7.89 6.95
CA PHE A 267 2.00 8.46 6.71
C PHE A 267 1.35 7.85 5.47
N HIS A 268 0.07 8.10 5.29
CA HIS A 268 -0.62 7.72 4.05
C HIS A 268 -1.69 8.75 3.73
N VAL A 269 -1.56 9.45 2.61
CA VAL A 269 -2.47 10.54 2.20
C VAL A 269 -3.84 10.06 1.69
N GLY A 270 -4.12 8.76 1.76
CA GLY A 270 -5.34 8.13 1.22
C GLY A 270 -5.14 7.57 -0.19
N SER A 271 -6.09 6.73 -0.67
CA SER A 271 -6.03 6.18 -2.03
C SER A 271 -6.70 7.13 -3.02
N GLY A 272 -6.08 7.29 -4.20
CA GLY A 272 -6.56 8.21 -5.23
C GLY A 272 -6.44 9.67 -4.82
N CYS A 273 -5.28 10.08 -4.31
CA CYS A 273 -4.98 11.47 -3.96
C CYS A 273 -4.95 12.34 -5.23
N LEU A 274 -5.68 13.46 -5.21
CA LEU A 274 -5.86 14.36 -6.34
C LEU A 274 -5.05 15.66 -6.22
N SER A 275 -4.14 15.76 -5.25
CA SER A 275 -3.26 16.90 -5.02
C SER A 275 -1.87 16.43 -4.59
N PRO A 276 -0.78 17.08 -5.01
CA PRO A 276 0.56 16.76 -4.54
C PRO A 276 0.86 17.34 -3.14
N GLU A 277 0.14 18.40 -2.70
CA GLU A 277 0.41 19.13 -1.47
C GLU A 277 0.34 18.30 -0.18
N PRO A 278 -0.59 17.34 -0.02
CA PRO A 278 -0.63 16.50 1.17
C PRO A 278 0.68 15.75 1.44
N PHE A 279 1.41 15.32 0.41
CA PHE A 279 2.71 14.66 0.57
C PHE A 279 3.76 15.60 1.17
N TYR A 280 3.83 16.83 0.67
CA TYR A 280 4.77 17.84 1.17
C TYR A 280 4.49 18.22 2.62
N ASN A 281 3.22 18.48 2.96
CA ASN A 281 2.80 18.83 4.31
C ASN A 281 3.06 17.66 5.28
N ALA A 282 2.78 16.43 4.87
CA ALA A 282 3.06 15.24 5.68
C ALA A 282 4.55 15.01 5.92
N LEU A 283 5.42 15.35 4.96
CA LEU A 283 6.87 15.35 5.16
C LEU A 283 7.31 16.40 6.20
N ALA A 284 6.67 17.59 6.24
CA ALA A 284 6.91 18.56 7.29
C ALA A 284 6.51 18.05 8.68
N ASP A 285 5.36 17.35 8.79
CA ASP A 285 4.92 16.71 10.03
C ASP A 285 5.90 15.59 10.46
N CYS A 286 6.37 14.78 9.51
CA CYS A 286 7.40 13.77 9.79
C CYS A 286 8.70 14.38 10.27
N ARG A 287 9.09 15.56 9.78
CA ARG A 287 10.27 16.28 10.29
C ARG A 287 10.09 16.67 11.75
N GLN A 288 8.93 17.26 12.10
CA GLN A 288 8.63 17.63 13.49
C GLN A 288 8.63 16.41 14.41
N ALA A 289 8.01 15.31 13.98
CA ALA A 289 8.02 14.04 14.72
C ALA A 289 9.45 13.48 14.90
N THR A 290 10.28 13.60 13.86
CA THR A 290 11.69 13.19 13.90
C THR A 290 12.48 14.01 14.92
N ASP A 291 12.26 15.33 15.00
CA ASP A 291 12.92 16.20 15.97
C ASP A 291 12.54 15.85 17.42
N ILE A 292 11.27 15.50 17.66
CA ILE A 292 10.80 15.00 18.95
C ILE A 292 11.50 13.68 19.30
N ALA A 293 11.56 12.74 18.36
CA ALA A 293 12.17 11.44 18.56
C ALA A 293 13.67 11.54 18.88
N ILE A 294 14.41 12.40 18.18
CA ILE A 294 15.83 12.64 18.42
C ILE A 294 16.07 13.22 19.83
N LYS A 295 15.25 14.18 20.27
CA LYS A 295 15.31 14.73 21.65
C LYS A 295 15.09 13.65 22.72
N LEU A 296 14.23 12.66 22.43
CA LEU A 296 13.98 11.51 23.30
C LEU A 296 15.08 10.42 23.19
N GLY A 297 16.07 10.59 22.30
CA GLY A 297 17.19 9.69 22.14
C GLY A 297 16.95 8.50 21.19
N PHE A 298 15.94 8.57 20.33
CA PHE A 298 15.75 7.59 19.27
C PHE A 298 16.60 7.89 18.04
N ASP A 299 16.99 6.84 17.34
CA ASP A 299 17.77 6.91 16.10
C ASP A 299 16.86 6.67 14.89
N ILE A 300 16.38 7.76 14.28
CA ILE A 300 15.46 7.71 13.15
C ILE A 300 16.27 7.49 11.86
N SER A 301 15.90 6.46 11.12
CA SER A 301 16.58 6.02 9.88
C SER A 301 15.65 5.86 8.69
N ILE A 302 14.32 5.83 8.89
CA ILE A 302 13.34 5.61 7.82
C ILE A 302 12.22 6.64 7.90
N ILE A 303 11.83 7.18 6.74
CA ILE A 303 10.56 7.87 6.54
C ILE A 303 9.80 7.14 5.42
N ASP A 304 8.61 6.67 5.74
CA ASP A 304 7.70 6.01 4.82
C ASP A 304 6.59 6.98 4.40
N ILE A 305 6.59 7.35 3.13
CA ILE A 305 5.63 8.31 2.58
C ILE A 305 4.31 7.66 2.13
N GLY A 306 4.10 6.37 2.44
CA GLY A 306 2.88 5.63 2.16
C GLY A 306 2.54 5.50 0.69
N GLY A 307 1.24 5.41 0.42
CA GLY A 307 0.69 5.31 -0.93
C GLY A 307 -0.11 6.54 -1.35
N GLY A 308 -0.98 6.35 -2.36
CA GLY A 308 -1.82 7.44 -2.91
C GLY A 308 -1.44 7.82 -4.34
N PHE A 309 -0.37 7.24 -4.89
CA PHE A 309 0.12 7.52 -6.24
C PHE A 309 -0.84 7.00 -7.32
N PRO A 310 -1.11 7.81 -8.39
CA PRO A 310 -1.99 7.41 -9.47
C PRO A 310 -1.38 6.30 -10.33
N GLY A 311 -2.19 5.36 -10.79
CA GLY A 311 -1.76 4.38 -11.79
C GLY A 311 -1.90 4.93 -13.21
N VAL A 312 -2.89 5.79 -13.44
CA VAL A 312 -3.13 6.46 -14.72
C VAL A 312 -3.16 7.97 -14.49
N ASP A 313 -2.40 8.69 -15.30
CA ASP A 313 -2.33 10.15 -15.28
C ASP A 313 -3.58 10.75 -15.95
N LYS A 314 -4.63 11.02 -15.15
CA LYS A 314 -5.87 11.67 -15.61
C LYS A 314 -6.10 13.02 -14.92
N LYS A 315 -6.49 12.99 -13.65
CA LYS A 315 -6.78 14.20 -12.84
C LYS A 315 -5.53 14.78 -12.20
N ILE A 316 -4.54 13.94 -11.94
CA ILE A 316 -3.22 14.29 -11.42
C ILE A 316 -2.18 13.41 -12.11
N ARG A 317 -0.98 13.95 -12.35
CA ARG A 317 0.14 13.20 -12.91
C ARG A 317 1.05 12.69 -11.79
N PHE A 318 1.60 11.51 -11.96
CA PHE A 318 2.61 10.98 -11.04
C PHE A 318 3.81 11.92 -10.90
N GLU A 319 4.26 12.54 -12.00
CA GLU A 319 5.37 13.48 -12.01
C GLU A 319 5.13 14.69 -11.09
N ASP A 320 3.91 15.21 -11.02
CA ASP A 320 3.57 16.36 -10.15
C ASP A 320 3.73 15.98 -8.66
N ILE A 321 3.29 14.77 -8.29
CA ILE A 321 3.49 14.24 -6.92
C ILE A 321 4.99 13.99 -6.66
N ALA A 322 5.70 13.36 -7.59
CA ALA A 322 7.12 13.04 -7.45
C ALA A 322 7.95 14.33 -7.22
N ASN A 323 7.69 15.37 -8.00
CA ASN A 323 8.36 16.66 -7.83
C ASN A 323 8.10 17.24 -6.43
N ARG A 324 6.85 17.17 -5.95
CA ARG A 324 6.48 17.73 -4.65
C ARG A 324 7.04 16.92 -3.47
N VAL A 325 7.14 15.60 -3.61
CA VAL A 325 7.84 14.72 -2.66
C VAL A 325 9.32 15.07 -2.61
N ASN A 326 9.98 15.20 -3.78
CA ASN A 326 11.40 15.55 -3.84
C ASN A 326 11.67 16.94 -3.23
N ASP A 327 10.75 17.91 -3.43
CA ASP A 327 10.83 19.23 -2.77
C ASP A 327 10.78 19.06 -1.24
N GLY A 328 9.83 18.30 -0.71
CA GLY A 328 9.71 18.09 0.72
C GLY A 328 10.91 17.35 1.32
N ILE A 329 11.46 16.36 0.63
CA ILE A 329 12.69 15.67 1.05
C ILE A 329 13.86 16.66 1.12
N ARG A 330 14.05 17.47 0.08
CA ARG A 330 15.11 18.49 0.03
C ARG A 330 14.93 19.56 1.13
N ASP A 331 13.71 20.06 1.32
CA ASP A 331 13.45 21.20 2.20
C ASP A 331 13.49 20.82 3.68
N PHE A 332 13.06 19.60 4.04
CA PHE A 332 12.95 19.17 5.44
C PHE A 332 14.04 18.20 5.90
N PHE A 333 14.70 17.46 4.97
CA PHE A 333 15.62 16.37 5.31
C PHE A 333 16.98 16.48 4.63
N ASN A 334 17.44 17.70 4.29
CA ASN A 334 18.78 17.91 3.73
C ASN A 334 19.88 17.46 4.70
N GLU A 335 21.04 17.07 4.16
CA GLU A 335 22.17 16.52 4.93
C GLU A 335 22.75 17.53 5.95
N GLU A 336 22.59 18.83 5.71
CA GLU A 336 23.04 19.87 6.64
C GLU A 336 22.27 19.86 7.96
N ASN A 337 21.04 19.35 7.97
CA ASN A 337 20.15 19.28 9.11
C ASN A 337 20.12 17.92 9.83
N SER A 338 20.85 16.90 9.34
CA SER A 338 20.91 15.59 9.99
C SER A 338 22.31 14.99 9.93
N ASN A 339 22.82 14.51 11.06
CA ASN A 339 24.10 13.81 11.15
C ASN A 339 24.05 12.37 10.53
N LYS A 340 22.91 11.94 9.99
CA LYS A 340 22.68 10.61 9.42
C LYS A 340 21.78 10.66 8.20
N LYS A 341 22.06 9.81 7.22
CA LYS A 341 21.26 9.66 6.02
C LYS A 341 19.96 8.91 6.36
N ILE A 342 18.81 9.58 6.26
CA ILE A 342 17.48 8.98 6.37
C ILE A 342 17.12 8.32 5.04
N GLN A 343 16.58 7.10 5.10
CA GLN A 343 16.08 6.39 3.94
C GLN A 343 14.59 6.69 3.75
N PHE A 344 14.21 7.06 2.53
CA PHE A 344 12.81 7.24 2.16
C PHE A 344 12.29 5.98 1.48
N ILE A 345 11.11 5.55 1.90
CA ILE A 345 10.34 4.46 1.29
C ILE A 345 8.92 4.91 0.99
N ALA A 346 8.22 4.20 0.12
CA ALA A 346 6.83 4.46 -0.23
C ALA A 346 6.08 3.16 -0.42
N GLU A 347 4.73 3.17 -0.32
CA GLU A 347 3.85 2.02 -0.44
C GLU A 347 2.96 2.09 -1.71
N PRO A 348 3.53 2.21 -2.94
CA PRO A 348 2.73 2.26 -4.16
C PRO A 348 2.03 0.92 -4.42
N GLY A 349 0.69 0.95 -4.55
CA GLY A 349 -0.09 -0.19 -5.02
C GLY A 349 -0.62 0.07 -6.43
N ARG A 350 -1.60 0.97 -6.53
CA ARG A 350 -2.28 1.36 -7.78
C ARG A 350 -1.29 1.77 -8.88
N TYR A 351 -0.24 2.47 -8.55
CA TYR A 351 0.78 2.92 -9.47
C TYR A 351 1.38 1.79 -10.32
N PHE A 352 1.69 0.64 -9.70
CA PHE A 352 2.25 -0.50 -10.41
C PHE A 352 1.21 -1.41 -11.06
N ALA A 353 0.02 -1.55 -10.45
CA ALA A 353 -0.91 -2.59 -10.84
C ALA A 353 -1.99 -2.11 -11.83
N GLN A 354 -2.42 -0.84 -11.80
CA GLN A 354 -3.62 -0.41 -12.50
C GLN A 354 -3.55 -0.62 -14.02
N LYS A 355 -2.47 -0.19 -14.66
CA LYS A 355 -2.30 -0.24 -16.13
C LYS A 355 -2.06 -1.64 -16.67
N THR A 356 -1.65 -2.57 -15.81
CA THR A 356 -1.20 -3.89 -16.24
C THR A 356 -2.32 -4.79 -16.74
N HIS A 357 -3.57 -4.55 -16.33
CA HIS A 357 -4.68 -5.47 -16.61
C HIS A 357 -5.70 -4.90 -17.57
N THR A 358 -6.08 -5.73 -18.54
CA THR A 358 -7.28 -5.58 -19.36
C THR A 358 -8.18 -6.77 -19.08
N LEU A 359 -9.41 -6.52 -18.62
CA LEU A 359 -10.44 -7.54 -18.42
C LEU A 359 -11.24 -7.69 -19.71
N VAL A 360 -11.39 -8.92 -20.21
CA VAL A 360 -12.27 -9.27 -21.35
C VAL A 360 -13.45 -10.07 -20.83
N ILE A 361 -14.65 -9.64 -21.16
CA ILE A 361 -15.94 -10.15 -20.66
C ILE A 361 -16.94 -10.31 -21.78
N ASN A 362 -17.94 -11.19 -21.58
CA ASN A 362 -18.93 -11.50 -22.59
C ASN A 362 -20.36 -11.17 -22.15
N VAL A 363 -21.19 -10.78 -23.11
CA VAL A 363 -22.64 -10.63 -22.94
C VAL A 363 -23.27 -12.02 -22.87
N ILE A 364 -23.81 -12.40 -21.71
CA ILE A 364 -24.48 -13.68 -21.48
C ILE A 364 -25.99 -13.58 -21.56
N GLY A 365 -26.53 -12.37 -21.55
CA GLY A 365 -27.99 -12.16 -21.66
C GLY A 365 -28.31 -10.74 -22.10
N LYS A 366 -29.48 -10.61 -22.76
CA LYS A 366 -29.99 -9.34 -23.26
C LYS A 366 -31.53 -9.29 -23.13
N LYS A 367 -32.01 -8.14 -22.75
CA LYS A 367 -33.44 -7.77 -22.91
C LYS A 367 -33.56 -6.31 -23.27
N VAL A 368 -34.70 -5.95 -23.88
CA VAL A 368 -35.05 -4.56 -24.15
C VAL A 368 -36.22 -4.19 -23.26
N VAL A 369 -36.09 -3.09 -22.53
CA VAL A 369 -37.15 -2.56 -21.68
C VAL A 369 -37.52 -1.15 -22.14
N TYR A 370 -38.77 -0.73 -21.85
CA TYR A 370 -39.23 0.62 -22.14
C TYR A 370 -39.10 1.47 -20.88
N ASP A 371 -38.39 2.57 -20.98
CA ASP A 371 -38.30 3.58 -19.93
C ASP A 371 -39.45 4.57 -20.12
N GLU A 372 -40.46 4.48 -19.26
CA GLU A 372 -41.65 5.31 -19.33
C GLU A 372 -41.36 6.79 -19.03
N GLU A 373 -40.39 7.08 -18.17
CA GLU A 373 -40.02 8.44 -17.80
C GLU A 373 -39.36 9.18 -18.96
N ARG A 374 -38.52 8.48 -19.72
CA ARG A 374 -37.78 9.03 -20.86
C ARG A 374 -38.49 8.79 -22.22
N ASN A 375 -39.51 7.98 -22.23
CA ASN A 375 -40.26 7.58 -23.42
C ASN A 375 -39.35 6.96 -24.50
N GLU A 376 -38.42 6.10 -24.09
CA GLU A 376 -37.47 5.44 -24.97
C GLU A 376 -37.22 3.96 -24.62
N LYS A 377 -36.70 3.20 -25.59
CA LYS A 377 -36.24 1.84 -25.36
C LYS A 377 -34.80 1.86 -24.86
N ILE A 378 -34.49 1.10 -23.81
CA ILE A 378 -33.14 0.87 -23.30
C ILE A 378 -32.79 -0.59 -23.41
N ASN A 379 -31.52 -0.84 -23.73
CA ASN A 379 -30.96 -2.19 -23.71
C ASN A 379 -30.51 -2.55 -22.30
N VAL A 380 -30.79 -3.78 -21.87
CA VAL A 380 -30.28 -4.33 -20.61
C VAL A 380 -29.43 -5.54 -20.94
N TYR A 381 -28.16 -5.48 -20.53
CA TYR A 381 -27.19 -6.55 -20.75
C TYR A 381 -26.81 -7.18 -19.44
N TYR A 382 -26.49 -8.48 -19.47
CA TYR A 382 -25.94 -9.25 -18.38
C TYR A 382 -24.58 -9.78 -18.82
N LEU A 383 -23.56 -9.57 -17.97
CA LEU A 383 -22.19 -9.97 -18.25
C LEU A 383 -21.79 -11.17 -17.40
N ASN A 384 -20.78 -11.92 -17.82
CA ASN A 384 -20.21 -13.08 -17.12
C ASN A 384 -19.25 -12.70 -15.98
N GLU A 385 -19.18 -11.45 -15.59
CA GLU A 385 -18.50 -10.87 -14.42
C GLU A 385 -19.38 -9.81 -13.78
N GLY A 386 -19.18 -9.51 -12.49
CA GLY A 386 -20.04 -8.58 -11.78
C GLY A 386 -19.39 -7.91 -10.58
N THR A 387 -20.21 -7.18 -9.80
CA THR A 387 -19.74 -6.42 -8.63
C THR A 387 -19.36 -7.30 -7.45
N TYR A 388 -19.70 -8.57 -7.44
CA TYR A 388 -19.18 -9.56 -6.50
C TYR A 388 -17.82 -10.12 -6.93
N GLY A 389 -17.46 -9.98 -8.22
CA GLY A 389 -16.17 -10.31 -8.81
C GLY A 389 -15.30 -9.09 -9.05
N SER A 390 -14.80 -8.97 -10.26
CA SER A 390 -13.84 -7.95 -10.69
C SER A 390 -14.38 -6.51 -10.58
N PHE A 391 -15.69 -6.32 -10.72
CA PHE A 391 -16.33 -4.99 -10.63
C PHE A 391 -16.65 -4.54 -9.20
N ASN A 392 -16.21 -5.25 -8.16
CA ASN A 392 -16.37 -4.79 -6.78
C ASN A 392 -15.71 -3.43 -6.52
N CYS A 393 -14.76 -3.04 -7.34
CA CYS A 393 -14.09 -1.74 -7.27
C CYS A 393 -15.05 -0.55 -7.43
N ILE A 394 -16.23 -0.75 -8.06
CA ILE A 394 -17.28 0.27 -8.16
C ILE A 394 -17.77 0.65 -6.76
N GLN A 395 -18.00 -0.34 -5.89
CA GLN A 395 -18.52 -0.14 -4.55
C GLN A 395 -17.40 0.12 -3.53
N ASN A 396 -16.30 -0.62 -3.60
CA ASN A 396 -15.27 -0.63 -2.58
C ASN A 396 -14.15 0.40 -2.79
N ASP A 397 -13.91 0.83 -4.04
CA ASP A 397 -12.84 1.74 -4.44
C ASP A 397 -13.36 3.01 -5.14
N HIS A 398 -14.68 3.13 -5.29
CA HIS A 398 -15.35 4.23 -6.02
C HIS A 398 -14.77 4.44 -7.43
N TYR A 399 -14.34 3.36 -8.07
CA TYR A 399 -13.80 3.37 -9.42
C TYR A 399 -14.91 3.21 -10.45
N GLU A 400 -14.90 4.04 -11.48
CA GLU A 400 -15.85 3.99 -12.59
C GLU A 400 -15.14 3.36 -13.81
N PRO A 401 -15.33 2.05 -14.08
CA PRO A 401 -14.72 1.39 -15.23
C PRO A 401 -15.36 1.85 -16.53
N THR A 402 -14.55 2.03 -17.57
CA THR A 402 -15.02 2.31 -18.91
C THR A 402 -15.17 1.00 -19.67
N LEU A 403 -16.42 0.64 -20.00
CA LEU A 403 -16.74 -0.54 -20.81
C LEU A 403 -16.58 -0.21 -22.28
N LEU A 404 -15.70 -0.91 -22.97
CA LEU A 404 -15.42 -0.74 -24.39
C LEU A 404 -15.95 -1.96 -25.17
N PRO A 405 -16.80 -1.77 -26.19
CA PRO A 405 -17.22 -2.88 -27.04
C PRO A 405 -16.08 -3.33 -27.93
N PHE A 406 -15.89 -4.65 -28.07
CA PHE A 406 -14.80 -5.17 -28.89
C PHE A 406 -15.07 -4.87 -30.40
N ASN A 407 -16.32 -4.91 -30.83
CA ASN A 407 -16.72 -4.55 -32.20
C ASN A 407 -17.05 -3.05 -32.29
N GLU A 408 -16.08 -2.21 -32.59
CA GLU A 408 -16.27 -0.75 -32.71
C GLU A 408 -17.03 -0.28 -33.97
N GLN A 409 -17.33 -1.17 -34.92
CA GLN A 409 -17.91 -0.77 -36.24
C GLN A 409 -19.37 -0.33 -36.20
N LYS A 410 -20.02 -0.27 -35.04
CA LYS A 410 -21.42 0.13 -34.90
C LYS A 410 -21.52 1.60 -34.49
N GLU A 411 -21.84 2.48 -35.44
CA GLU A 411 -21.93 3.92 -35.19
C GLU A 411 -23.09 4.34 -34.28
N THR A 412 -24.17 3.56 -34.20
CA THR A 412 -25.39 3.94 -33.44
C THR A 412 -25.30 3.38 -32.02
N CYS A 413 -25.28 4.28 -31.03
CA CYS A 413 -25.33 3.92 -29.61
C CYS A 413 -26.76 4.03 -29.04
N PHE A 414 -27.08 3.13 -28.13
CA PHE A 414 -28.32 3.07 -27.38
C PHE A 414 -28.04 3.18 -25.87
N ARG A 415 -28.97 3.81 -25.16
CA ARG A 415 -28.92 3.79 -23.71
C ARG A 415 -29.00 2.36 -23.20
N SER A 416 -28.11 2.03 -22.29
CA SER A 416 -27.95 0.66 -21.82
C SER A 416 -27.79 0.62 -20.31
N LYS A 417 -28.26 -0.47 -19.70
CA LYS A 417 -28.03 -0.84 -18.31
C LYS A 417 -27.28 -2.16 -18.28
N ILE A 418 -26.28 -2.25 -17.43
CA ILE A 418 -25.38 -3.41 -17.36
C ILE A 418 -25.45 -4.01 -15.97
N PHE A 419 -25.72 -5.31 -15.90
CA PHE A 419 -25.70 -6.14 -14.70
C PHE A 419 -24.61 -7.20 -14.78
N GLY A 420 -24.14 -7.63 -13.62
CA GLY A 420 -23.36 -8.85 -13.49
C GLY A 420 -24.22 -10.11 -13.57
N GLN A 421 -23.58 -11.25 -13.30
CA GLN A 421 -24.17 -12.59 -13.43
C GLN A 421 -24.94 -13.08 -12.20
N SER A 422 -24.83 -12.39 -11.07
CA SER A 422 -25.43 -12.85 -9.82
C SER A 422 -26.95 -12.61 -9.78
N CYS A 423 -27.65 -13.29 -8.87
CA CYS A 423 -29.08 -13.13 -8.66
C CYS A 423 -29.41 -11.86 -7.85
N ASP A 424 -28.42 -11.08 -7.42
CA ASP A 424 -28.63 -9.90 -6.62
C ASP A 424 -28.93 -8.67 -7.49
N SER A 425 -29.94 -7.91 -7.11
CA SER A 425 -30.32 -6.68 -7.81
C SER A 425 -29.31 -5.54 -7.68
N ILE A 426 -28.38 -5.62 -6.68
CA ILE A 426 -27.30 -4.65 -6.52
C ILE A 426 -26.07 -4.96 -7.39
N ASP A 427 -26.07 -6.07 -8.12
CA ASP A 427 -25.02 -6.43 -9.07
C ASP A 427 -25.09 -5.59 -10.34
N VAL A 428 -24.98 -4.28 -10.17
CA VAL A 428 -25.09 -3.27 -11.21
C VAL A 428 -23.72 -2.73 -11.55
N ILE A 429 -23.27 -2.95 -12.79
CA ILE A 429 -21.99 -2.44 -13.31
C ILE A 429 -22.17 -1.01 -13.83
N ALA A 430 -23.26 -0.77 -14.58
CA ALA A 430 -23.62 0.56 -15.07
C ALA A 430 -25.15 0.72 -15.17
N ASN A 431 -25.66 1.87 -14.72
CA ASN A 431 -27.09 2.16 -14.78
C ASN A 431 -27.54 2.90 -16.06
N ASP A 432 -26.66 3.70 -16.65
CA ASP A 432 -26.94 4.56 -17.77
C ASP A 432 -25.66 4.81 -18.59
N ILE A 433 -25.42 4.00 -19.60
CA ILE A 433 -24.25 4.05 -20.47
C ILE A 433 -24.70 4.00 -21.94
N LEU A 434 -24.00 4.68 -22.82
CA LEU A 434 -24.20 4.58 -24.26
C LEU A 434 -23.32 3.48 -24.84
N LEU A 435 -23.95 2.44 -25.40
CA LEU A 435 -23.27 1.34 -26.07
C LEU A 435 -23.92 1.06 -27.42
N PRO A 436 -23.18 0.57 -28.42
CA PRO A 436 -23.77 0.01 -29.61
C PRO A 436 -24.68 -1.16 -29.23
N GLU A 437 -25.57 -1.54 -30.14
CA GLU A 437 -26.40 -2.73 -29.90
C GLU A 437 -25.53 -3.99 -29.93
N LEU A 438 -25.49 -4.67 -28.77
CA LEU A 438 -24.71 -5.89 -28.56
C LEU A 438 -25.62 -7.14 -28.72
N ALA A 439 -25.06 -8.20 -29.25
CA ALA A 439 -25.65 -9.53 -29.26
C ALA A 439 -25.10 -10.38 -28.07
N ILE A 440 -25.82 -11.46 -27.72
CA ILE A 440 -25.31 -12.47 -26.78
C ILE A 440 -24.09 -13.12 -27.41
N GLY A 441 -23.03 -13.28 -26.62
CA GLY A 441 -21.73 -13.78 -27.04
C GLY A 441 -20.75 -12.71 -27.55
N GLU A 442 -21.20 -11.46 -27.76
CA GLU A 442 -20.27 -10.36 -28.06
C GLU A 442 -19.44 -9.96 -26.82
N SER A 443 -18.20 -9.57 -27.06
CA SER A 443 -17.25 -9.23 -26.01
C SER A 443 -17.21 -7.72 -25.77
N LEU A 444 -16.97 -7.38 -24.51
CA LEU A 444 -16.57 -6.07 -24.03
C LEU A 444 -15.21 -6.19 -23.34
N TYR A 445 -14.49 -5.11 -23.20
CA TYR A 445 -13.27 -5.10 -22.41
C TYR A 445 -13.16 -3.84 -21.55
N VAL A 446 -12.34 -3.93 -20.51
CA VAL A 446 -12.06 -2.84 -19.57
C VAL A 446 -10.56 -2.74 -19.40
N GLU A 447 -9.99 -1.62 -19.76
CA GLU A 447 -8.57 -1.32 -19.58
C GLU A 447 -8.26 -0.74 -18.21
N ASN A 448 -6.97 -0.77 -17.82
CA ASN A 448 -6.50 -0.21 -16.57
C ASN A 448 -7.22 -0.78 -15.34
N PHE A 449 -7.44 -2.08 -15.35
CA PHE A 449 -8.31 -2.77 -14.40
C PHE A 449 -7.56 -3.71 -13.44
N GLY A 450 -6.31 -3.33 -13.07
CA GLY A 450 -5.42 -4.15 -12.24
C GLY A 450 -5.42 -3.84 -10.75
N SER A 451 -6.08 -2.77 -10.29
CA SER A 451 -6.01 -2.32 -8.90
C SER A 451 -7.32 -2.51 -8.17
N TYR A 452 -7.28 -3.19 -7.01
CA TYR A 452 -8.42 -3.37 -6.10
C TYR A 452 -9.66 -3.98 -6.76
N THR A 453 -9.46 -4.81 -7.79
CA THR A 453 -10.47 -5.57 -8.51
C THR A 453 -10.60 -6.97 -7.89
N LEU A 454 -9.88 -7.96 -8.39
CA LEU A 454 -9.92 -9.34 -7.86
C LEU A 454 -9.51 -9.42 -6.39
N SER A 455 -8.58 -8.57 -5.93
CA SER A 455 -8.06 -8.59 -4.56
C SER A 455 -9.12 -8.29 -3.49
N ALA A 456 -10.17 -7.56 -3.84
CA ALA A 456 -11.25 -7.17 -2.94
C ALA A 456 -12.60 -7.86 -3.25
N SER A 457 -12.60 -8.83 -4.18
CA SER A 457 -13.81 -9.55 -4.59
C SER A 457 -14.35 -10.46 -3.48
N SER A 458 -15.68 -10.67 -3.48
CA SER A 458 -16.37 -11.63 -2.65
C SER A 458 -16.41 -12.98 -3.38
N ALA A 459 -15.52 -13.89 -3.02
CA ALA A 459 -15.56 -15.24 -3.59
C ALA A 459 -16.84 -15.99 -3.15
N ASN A 460 -17.45 -16.70 -4.09
CA ASN A 460 -18.53 -17.69 -3.87
C ASN A 460 -19.96 -17.15 -3.65
N PHE A 461 -20.25 -15.88 -3.86
CA PHE A 461 -21.67 -15.45 -3.85
C PHE A 461 -22.43 -16.13 -5.01
N ASN A 462 -23.57 -16.75 -4.75
CA ASN A 462 -24.31 -17.65 -5.63
C ASN A 462 -23.48 -18.81 -6.23
N GLY A 463 -22.29 -19.11 -5.69
CA GLY A 463 -21.36 -20.06 -6.26
C GLY A 463 -20.54 -19.54 -7.44
N PHE A 464 -20.70 -18.26 -7.83
CA PHE A 464 -19.84 -17.62 -8.80
C PHE A 464 -18.49 -17.26 -8.19
N THR A 465 -17.42 -17.61 -8.88
CA THR A 465 -16.06 -17.20 -8.54
C THR A 465 -15.59 -16.17 -9.54
N PRO A 466 -14.85 -15.14 -9.07
CA PRO A 466 -14.18 -14.22 -9.99
C PRO A 466 -13.30 -14.98 -10.97
N THR A 467 -13.12 -14.47 -12.18
CA THR A 467 -12.27 -15.14 -13.15
C THR A 467 -10.84 -15.33 -12.64
N SER A 468 -10.31 -16.53 -12.82
CA SER A 468 -8.91 -16.90 -12.54
C SER A 468 -8.10 -17.15 -13.82
N LYS A 469 -8.67 -16.82 -14.99
CA LYS A 469 -8.00 -16.99 -16.28
C LYS A 469 -7.13 -15.78 -16.58
N PHE A 470 -5.82 -15.99 -16.57
CA PHE A 470 -4.83 -14.96 -16.84
C PHE A 470 -4.04 -15.30 -18.09
N LYS A 471 -3.84 -14.29 -18.95
CA LYS A 471 -2.99 -14.34 -20.14
C LYS A 471 -1.89 -13.31 -19.96
N TYR A 472 -0.65 -13.76 -19.88
CA TYR A 472 0.49 -12.88 -19.66
C TYR A 472 1.10 -12.47 -20.99
N ILE A 473 1.34 -11.18 -21.13
CA ILE A 473 2.02 -10.60 -22.29
C ILE A 473 3.15 -9.68 -21.84
N PHE A 474 4.05 -9.44 -22.75
CA PHE A 474 5.05 -8.39 -22.63
C PHE A 474 5.05 -7.61 -23.94
N LYS A 475 4.59 -6.37 -23.87
CA LYS A 475 4.61 -5.48 -25.01
C LYS A 475 5.90 -4.69 -25.01
N ASP A 476 6.69 -4.77 -26.13
CA ASP A 476 7.89 -4.00 -26.29
C ASP A 476 7.62 -2.51 -26.16
N GLN A 477 8.43 -1.86 -25.33
CA GLN A 477 8.35 -0.41 -25.15
C GLN A 477 9.21 0.27 -26.21
N VAL A 478 8.62 1.17 -26.99
CA VAL A 478 9.44 2.09 -27.77
C VAL A 478 10.24 2.94 -26.80
N GLN A 479 11.55 2.86 -26.85
CA GLN A 479 12.42 3.79 -26.13
C GLN A 479 12.22 5.18 -26.78
N ASN A 480 11.37 6.02 -26.17
CA ASN A 480 11.25 7.44 -26.52
C ASN A 480 12.22 8.27 -25.68
#